data_6d22346b2fbb4e8c9e13dd6c8c2f3f57
#
_entry.id   6d22346b2fbb4e8c9e13dd6c8c2f3f57
#
_cell.length_a   1.000
_cell.length_b   1.000
_cell.length_c   1.000
_cell.angle_alpha   90.00
_cell.angle_beta   90.00
_cell.angle_gamma   90.00
#
_symmetry.space_group_name_H-M   'P 1'
#
loop_
_entity.id
_entity.type
_entity.pdbx_description
1 polymer ?
#
loop_
_entity_poly.entity_id
_entity_poly.type
_entity_poly.pdbx_seq_one_letter_code
_entity_poly.pdbx_strand_id
1 'polypeptide(L)'
;MKNKQQIQTKIFFEKDALNWSKKSKFKKKLIYNAIHERNLYVINLIKKFKSKYHLDVGSGVGDLCFETAKKTKSSIGIDFSSNMIKIAENKFKRKNLRFFCKSFFDYVPESKFDCISANGFIEYLSINEIIKFFKLSNSYLKKNGILTFSSRNRIFNLFSLNDFSKKELSSNLFKDFYKEAILFSEIKQLNEIDKIKKRGIEKIKFKQPSTGIKVSVRHQFSPLQLIKTLKNLHFKLVDIHPINYHPVLPKEYEKDKEYKFFSNYIFKKTIHKNLDKLSFIPFASSFMITVKKI
;
A
#
# COMPACT_ATOMS: atom_id res chain seq x y z
N MET A 1 -9.00 2.38 24.69
CA MET A 1 -8.91 0.89 24.58
C MET A 1 -8.40 0.51 23.19
N LYS A 2 -7.38 -0.36 23.10
CA LYS A 2 -6.91 -0.87 21.81
C LYS A 2 -8.01 -1.73 21.18
N ASN A 3 -8.33 -1.49 19.92
CA ASN A 3 -9.33 -2.24 19.17
C ASN A 3 -8.90 -3.72 19.07
N LYS A 4 -9.85 -4.67 19.23
CA LYS A 4 -9.62 -6.13 19.10
C LYS A 4 -8.85 -6.49 17.82
N GLN A 5 -9.15 -5.81 16.71
CA GLN A 5 -8.45 -5.96 15.44
C GLN A 5 -6.96 -5.62 15.54
N GLN A 6 -6.60 -4.52 16.20
CA GLN A 6 -5.19 -4.14 16.38
C GLN A 6 -4.42 -5.13 17.24
N ILE A 7 -5.05 -5.66 18.31
CA ILE A 7 -4.44 -6.67 19.16
C ILE A 7 -4.15 -7.93 18.36
N GLN A 8 -5.11 -8.43 17.58
CA GLN A 8 -4.94 -9.61 16.73
C GLN A 8 -3.86 -9.40 15.66
N THR A 9 -3.84 -8.24 15.05
CA THR A 9 -2.83 -7.88 14.04
C THR A 9 -1.44 -7.85 14.66
N LYS A 10 -1.30 -7.27 15.86
CA LYS A 10 -0.03 -7.26 16.60
C LYS A 10 0.45 -8.67 16.91
N ILE A 11 -0.40 -9.51 17.50
CA ILE A 11 -0.05 -10.91 17.84
C ILE A 11 0.39 -11.67 16.59
N PHE A 12 -0.30 -11.49 15.46
CA PHE A 12 0.07 -12.14 14.21
C PHE A 12 1.48 -11.73 13.76
N PHE A 13 1.77 -10.43 13.67
CA PHE A 13 3.05 -9.95 13.17
C PHE A 13 4.20 -10.17 14.16
N GLU A 14 3.95 -10.20 15.47
CA GLU A 14 4.95 -10.64 16.46
C GLU A 14 5.40 -12.07 16.20
N LYS A 15 4.46 -12.98 15.92
CA LYS A 15 4.77 -14.39 15.63
C LYS A 15 5.41 -14.60 14.25
N ASP A 16 5.00 -13.84 13.24
CA ASP A 16 5.44 -14.01 11.84
C ASP A 16 6.71 -13.21 11.48
N ALA A 17 7.32 -12.50 12.43
CA ALA A 17 8.43 -11.58 12.16
C ALA A 17 9.63 -12.25 11.46
N LEU A 18 10.02 -13.46 11.86
CA LEU A 18 11.11 -14.21 11.21
C LEU A 18 10.76 -14.64 9.78
N ASN A 19 9.53 -15.12 9.56
CA ASN A 19 9.06 -15.47 8.22
C ASN A 19 8.98 -14.25 7.32
N TRP A 20 8.52 -13.11 7.86
CA TRP A 20 8.49 -11.85 7.15
C TRP A 20 9.89 -11.40 6.73
N SER A 21 10.88 -11.52 7.62
CA SER A 21 12.28 -11.21 7.31
C SER A 21 12.83 -12.06 6.15
N LYS A 22 12.44 -13.34 6.05
CA LYS A 22 12.82 -14.19 4.92
C LYS A 22 12.15 -13.75 3.62
N LYS A 23 10.87 -13.34 3.65
CA LYS A 23 10.08 -12.88 2.50
C LYS A 23 10.54 -11.51 1.98
N SER A 24 10.94 -10.60 2.87
CA SER A 24 11.33 -9.23 2.54
C SER A 24 12.76 -9.09 2.01
N LYS A 25 13.62 -10.11 2.14
CA LYS A 25 15.01 -10.07 1.66
C LYS A 25 15.07 -9.71 0.17
N PHE A 26 15.81 -8.66 -0.16
CA PHE A 26 16.15 -8.30 -1.53
C PHE A 26 16.98 -9.44 -2.18
N LYS A 27 16.34 -10.23 -3.03
CA LYS A 27 17.03 -11.24 -3.82
C LYS A 27 17.37 -10.65 -5.19
N LYS A 28 18.62 -10.80 -5.64
CA LYS A 28 19.06 -10.37 -6.98
C LYS A 28 18.37 -11.11 -8.12
N LYS A 29 17.80 -12.30 -7.88
CA LYS A 29 17.03 -13.06 -8.89
C LYS A 29 15.61 -12.51 -9.02
N LEU A 30 15.14 -12.45 -10.25
CA LEU A 30 13.84 -11.98 -10.75
C LEU A 30 12.61 -12.77 -10.23
N ILE A 31 12.58 -13.15 -8.96
CA ILE A 31 11.37 -13.69 -8.37
C ILE A 31 10.47 -12.51 -8.04
N TYR A 32 9.29 -12.48 -8.62
CA TYR A 32 8.29 -11.47 -8.31
C TYR A 32 7.95 -11.50 -6.82
N ASN A 33 8.03 -10.33 -6.22
CA ASN A 33 7.67 -10.14 -4.83
C ASN A 33 7.00 -8.76 -4.67
N ALA A 34 5.71 -8.77 -4.34
CA ALA A 34 4.92 -7.55 -4.14
C ALA A 34 5.50 -6.61 -3.08
N ILE A 35 6.24 -7.14 -2.09
CA ILE A 35 6.93 -6.32 -1.08
C ILE A 35 8.04 -5.51 -1.76
N HIS A 36 8.86 -6.18 -2.59
CA HIS A 36 9.93 -5.50 -3.31
C HIS A 36 9.42 -4.46 -4.29
N GLU A 37 8.34 -4.77 -5.01
CA GLU A 37 7.74 -3.85 -5.96
C GLU A 37 7.26 -2.56 -5.27
N ARG A 38 6.55 -2.68 -4.14
CA ARG A 38 6.15 -1.53 -3.32
C ARG A 38 7.35 -0.74 -2.82
N ASN A 39 8.37 -1.42 -2.33
CA ASN A 39 9.59 -0.77 -1.84
C ASN A 39 10.34 -0.03 -2.94
N LEU A 40 10.49 -0.64 -4.13
CA LEU A 40 11.11 0.02 -5.29
C LEU A 40 10.31 1.24 -5.73
N TYR A 41 8.99 1.15 -5.72
CA TYR A 41 8.12 2.29 -6.02
C TYR A 41 8.39 3.46 -5.06
N VAL A 42 8.41 3.22 -3.75
CA VAL A 42 8.71 4.26 -2.74
C VAL A 42 10.11 4.85 -2.93
N ILE A 43 11.13 4.00 -3.16
CA ILE A 43 12.51 4.45 -3.41
C ILE A 43 12.59 5.36 -4.63
N ASN A 44 11.86 5.04 -5.70
CA ASN A 44 11.80 5.87 -6.91
C ASN A 44 11.09 7.20 -6.65
N LEU A 45 10.03 7.22 -5.84
CA LEU A 45 9.37 8.45 -5.42
C LEU A 45 10.32 9.35 -4.61
N ILE A 46 11.03 8.79 -3.64
CA ILE A 46 12.02 9.54 -2.84
C ILE A 46 13.07 10.21 -3.74
N LYS A 47 13.56 9.50 -4.76
CA LYS A 47 14.47 10.07 -5.76
C LYS A 47 13.80 11.17 -6.59
N LYS A 48 12.62 10.89 -7.13
CA LYS A 48 11.85 11.83 -7.98
C LYS A 48 11.55 13.15 -7.27
N PHE A 49 11.12 13.07 -6.01
CA PHE A 49 10.76 14.23 -5.18
C PHE A 49 11.94 14.79 -4.36
N LYS A 50 13.15 14.22 -4.51
CA LYS A 50 14.35 14.63 -3.77
C LYS A 50 14.10 14.71 -2.26
N SER A 51 13.32 13.77 -1.72
CA SER A 51 12.91 13.74 -0.31
C SER A 51 14.12 13.54 0.60
N LYS A 52 14.26 14.40 1.62
CA LYS A 52 15.37 14.37 2.58
C LYS A 52 15.00 13.69 3.90
N TYR A 53 13.74 13.73 4.29
CA TYR A 53 13.23 13.18 5.56
C TYR A 53 12.09 12.21 5.25
N HIS A 54 12.30 10.94 5.60
CA HIS A 54 11.37 9.86 5.29
C HIS A 54 10.89 9.18 6.57
N LEU A 55 9.57 8.93 6.66
CA LEU A 55 8.94 8.10 7.68
C LEU A 55 8.28 6.90 7.01
N ASP A 56 8.60 5.71 7.46
CA ASP A 56 7.94 4.47 7.04
C ASP A 56 7.05 3.93 8.17
N VAL A 57 5.75 3.88 7.92
CA VAL A 57 4.73 3.46 8.88
C VAL A 57 4.38 2.00 8.66
N GLY A 58 4.50 1.18 9.72
CA GLY A 58 4.46 -0.27 9.61
C GLY A 58 5.71 -0.78 8.90
N SER A 59 6.89 -0.31 9.34
CA SER A 59 8.18 -0.56 8.68
C SER A 59 8.61 -2.03 8.68
N GLY A 60 7.95 -2.87 9.49
CA GLY A 60 8.29 -4.26 9.65
C GLY A 60 9.77 -4.44 10.01
N VAL A 61 10.46 -5.30 9.28
CA VAL A 61 11.88 -5.62 9.51
C VAL A 61 12.87 -4.62 8.86
N GLY A 62 12.40 -3.44 8.44
CA GLY A 62 13.23 -2.28 8.12
C GLY A 62 13.88 -2.23 6.75
N ASP A 63 13.60 -3.17 5.82
CA ASP A 63 14.24 -3.22 4.50
C ASP A 63 14.04 -1.93 3.69
N LEU A 64 12.83 -1.37 3.67
CA LEU A 64 12.55 -0.11 2.98
C LEU A 64 13.32 1.06 3.61
N CYS A 65 13.28 1.17 4.94
CA CYS A 65 13.98 2.24 5.66
C CYS A 65 15.48 2.22 5.39
N PHE A 66 16.09 1.05 5.36
CA PHE A 66 17.53 0.91 5.06
C PHE A 66 17.86 1.38 3.64
N GLU A 67 17.06 1.00 2.65
CA GLU A 67 17.28 1.42 1.27
C GLU A 67 17.05 2.94 1.09
N THR A 68 16.05 3.49 1.75
CA THR A 68 15.76 4.93 1.69
C THR A 68 16.80 5.75 2.45
N ALA A 69 17.37 5.26 3.56
CA ALA A 69 18.46 5.90 4.29
C ALA A 69 19.72 6.14 3.42
N LYS A 70 19.92 5.35 2.35
CA LYS A 70 20.99 5.59 1.37
C LYS A 70 20.77 6.83 0.51
N LYS A 71 19.55 7.39 0.51
CA LYS A 71 19.10 8.48 -0.37
C LYS A 71 18.57 9.71 0.37
N THR A 72 18.36 9.60 1.69
CA THR A 72 17.76 10.64 2.52
C THR A 72 18.74 11.13 3.59
N LYS A 73 18.49 12.31 4.14
CA LYS A 73 19.21 12.80 5.35
C LYS A 73 18.78 12.04 6.61
N SER A 74 17.52 11.60 6.66
CA SER A 74 16.99 10.81 7.77
C SER A 74 15.92 9.87 7.25
N SER A 75 15.97 8.61 7.66
CA SER A 75 14.93 7.61 7.47
C SER A 75 14.53 7.02 8.81
N ILE A 76 13.25 7.07 9.12
CA ILE A 76 12.69 6.58 10.39
C ILE A 76 11.67 5.50 10.05
N GLY A 77 11.80 4.33 10.70
CA GLY A 77 10.80 3.26 10.66
C GLY A 77 10.07 3.17 11.99
N ILE A 78 8.74 3.07 11.91
CA ILE A 78 7.92 2.78 13.09
C ILE A 78 7.09 1.52 12.86
N ASP A 79 7.08 0.65 13.84
CA ASP A 79 6.23 -0.54 13.87
C ASP A 79 5.79 -0.81 15.31
N PHE A 80 4.59 -1.37 15.48
CA PHE A 80 4.08 -1.69 16.81
C PHE A 80 4.55 -3.07 17.31
N SER A 81 5.16 -3.88 16.43
CA SER A 81 5.75 -5.18 16.75
C SER A 81 7.18 -5.02 17.25
N SER A 82 7.42 -5.42 18.49
CA SER A 82 8.76 -5.39 19.10
C SER A 82 9.72 -6.35 18.39
N ASN A 83 9.23 -7.52 17.94
CA ASN A 83 10.04 -8.50 17.23
C ASN A 83 10.46 -7.99 15.84
N MET A 84 9.56 -7.28 15.12
CA MET A 84 9.92 -6.64 13.85
C MET A 84 11.04 -5.60 14.06
N ILE A 85 10.89 -4.72 15.05
CA ILE A 85 11.89 -3.68 15.34
C ILE A 85 13.22 -4.28 15.78
N LYS A 86 13.22 -5.27 16.66
CA LYS A 86 14.47 -5.97 17.06
C LYS A 86 15.22 -6.54 15.85
N ILE A 87 14.49 -7.17 14.90
CA ILE A 87 15.10 -7.69 13.67
C ILE A 87 15.66 -6.53 12.83
N ALA A 88 14.91 -5.43 12.67
CA ALA A 88 15.33 -4.27 11.89
C ALA A 88 16.61 -3.63 12.46
N GLU A 89 16.65 -3.41 13.77
CA GLU A 89 17.82 -2.84 14.48
C GLU A 89 19.04 -3.74 14.42
N ASN A 90 18.87 -5.05 14.53
CA ASN A 90 19.97 -6.00 14.43
C ASN A 90 20.53 -6.10 13.00
N LYS A 91 19.65 -6.01 11.99
CA LYS A 91 20.00 -6.21 10.58
C LYS A 91 20.59 -4.96 9.94
N PHE A 92 20.17 -3.76 10.35
CA PHE A 92 20.49 -2.52 9.65
C PHE A 92 21.03 -1.45 10.59
N LYS A 93 22.27 -1.01 10.32
CA LYS A 93 22.95 0.06 11.04
C LYS A 93 23.38 1.18 10.10
N ARG A 94 22.88 2.40 10.30
CA ARG A 94 23.34 3.64 9.64
C ARG A 94 23.12 4.83 10.56
N LYS A 95 23.98 5.84 10.48
CA LYS A 95 23.91 7.06 11.32
C LYS A 95 22.57 7.82 11.13
N ASN A 96 21.98 7.76 9.95
CA ASN A 96 20.74 8.45 9.58
C ASN A 96 19.51 7.53 9.54
N LEU A 97 19.57 6.35 10.15
CA LEU A 97 18.49 5.38 10.22
C LEU A 97 18.12 5.13 11.68
N ARG A 98 16.85 5.28 12.01
CA ARG A 98 16.31 4.98 13.34
C ARG A 98 15.03 4.16 13.23
N PHE A 99 14.80 3.27 14.21
CA PHE A 99 13.59 2.49 14.36
C PHE A 99 12.94 2.75 15.72
N PHE A 100 11.60 2.75 15.75
CA PHE A 100 10.85 2.93 16.99
C PHE A 100 9.72 1.88 17.11
N CYS A 101 9.69 1.17 18.23
CA CYS A 101 8.60 0.27 18.57
C CYS A 101 7.41 1.07 19.11
N LYS A 102 6.63 1.67 18.21
CA LYS A 102 5.46 2.50 18.54
C LYS A 102 4.32 2.30 17.53
N SER A 103 3.09 2.44 18.00
CA SER A 103 1.95 2.65 17.10
C SER A 103 2.10 4.01 16.41
N PHE A 104 1.73 4.11 15.13
CA PHE A 104 1.68 5.39 14.44
C PHE A 104 0.78 6.42 15.15
N PHE A 105 -0.28 5.95 15.80
CA PHE A 105 -1.23 6.80 16.51
C PHE A 105 -0.71 7.38 17.84
N ASP A 106 0.39 6.80 18.34
CA ASP A 106 1.08 7.21 19.59
C ASP A 106 2.45 7.84 19.27
N TYR A 107 2.83 7.92 17.99
CA TYR A 107 4.06 8.53 17.55
C TYR A 107 3.89 10.03 17.35
N VAL A 108 4.76 10.82 17.98
CA VAL A 108 4.83 12.26 17.77
C VAL A 108 6.20 12.57 17.17
N PRO A 109 6.28 13.08 15.95
CA PRO A 109 7.55 13.39 15.31
C PRO A 109 8.16 14.69 15.85
N GLU A 110 9.48 14.71 15.99
CA GLU A 110 10.25 15.92 16.34
C GLU A 110 10.28 16.94 15.18
N SER A 111 10.13 16.48 13.95
CA SER A 111 10.13 17.32 12.74
C SER A 111 9.23 16.72 11.66
N LYS A 112 8.84 17.58 10.71
CA LYS A 112 8.00 17.16 9.57
C LYS A 112 8.81 16.44 8.50
N PHE A 113 8.12 15.56 7.76
CA PHE A 113 8.68 14.72 6.72
C PHE A 113 8.41 15.25 5.31
N ASP A 114 9.32 14.92 4.38
CA ASP A 114 9.11 15.16 2.96
C ASP A 114 8.32 13.99 2.34
N CYS A 115 8.49 12.79 2.88
CA CYS A 115 7.80 11.58 2.43
C CYS A 115 7.37 10.73 3.62
N ILE A 116 6.11 10.29 3.61
CA ILE A 116 5.58 9.25 4.50
C ILE A 116 5.19 8.08 3.63
N SER A 117 5.66 6.86 3.95
CA SER A 117 5.23 5.61 3.31
C SER A 117 4.48 4.70 4.30
N ALA A 118 3.54 3.89 3.79
CA ALA A 118 2.78 2.92 4.58
C ALA A 118 2.39 1.71 3.73
N ASN A 119 3.33 0.77 3.56
CA ASN A 119 3.15 -0.40 2.72
C ASN A 119 2.45 -1.55 3.48
N GLY A 120 1.28 -2.01 3.01
CA GLY A 120 0.53 -3.09 3.66
C GLY A 120 0.04 -2.72 5.06
N PHE A 121 -0.36 -1.48 5.25
CA PHE A 121 -0.72 -0.93 6.56
C PHE A 121 -2.22 -0.66 6.72
N ILE A 122 -2.82 0.12 5.80
CA ILE A 122 -4.21 0.61 5.97
C ILE A 122 -5.25 -0.50 5.96
N GLU A 123 -4.95 -1.63 5.36
CA GLU A 123 -5.85 -2.78 5.24
C GLU A 123 -6.17 -3.44 6.60
N TYR A 124 -5.37 -3.18 7.63
CA TYR A 124 -5.55 -3.71 8.99
C TYR A 124 -6.22 -2.73 9.96
N LEU A 125 -6.43 -1.51 9.53
CA LEU A 125 -7.04 -0.44 10.32
C LEU A 125 -8.57 -0.45 10.20
N SER A 126 -9.27 0.00 11.25
CA SER A 126 -10.68 0.36 11.13
C SER A 126 -10.85 1.61 10.25
N ILE A 127 -12.05 1.84 9.73
CA ILE A 127 -12.32 3.02 8.89
C ILE A 127 -11.99 4.34 9.63
N ASN A 128 -12.33 4.44 10.90
CA ASN A 128 -12.02 5.63 11.70
C ASN A 128 -10.50 5.82 11.87
N GLU A 129 -9.75 4.73 12.03
CA GLU A 129 -8.30 4.77 12.12
C GLU A 129 -7.66 5.14 10.78
N ILE A 130 -8.22 4.72 9.65
CA ILE A 130 -7.77 5.14 8.32
C ILE A 130 -7.91 6.65 8.15
N ILE A 131 -9.05 7.21 8.54
CA ILE A 131 -9.26 8.67 8.50
C ILE A 131 -8.28 9.39 9.44
N LYS A 132 -8.09 8.87 10.66
CA LYS A 132 -7.11 9.40 11.61
C LYS A 132 -5.69 9.32 11.06
N PHE A 133 -5.31 8.19 10.41
CA PHE A 133 -4.02 8.01 9.76
C PHE A 133 -3.78 9.09 8.70
N PHE A 134 -4.75 9.36 7.82
CA PHE A 134 -4.61 10.38 6.79
C PHE A 134 -4.48 11.80 7.38
N LYS A 135 -5.28 12.13 8.40
CA LYS A 135 -5.20 13.42 9.11
C LYS A 135 -3.83 13.63 9.77
N LEU A 136 -3.34 12.64 10.51
CA LEU A 136 -2.02 12.69 11.14
C LEU A 136 -0.90 12.73 10.10
N SER A 137 -1.00 11.96 9.02
CA SER A 137 -0.03 12.03 7.92
C SER A 137 0.03 13.41 7.30
N ASN A 138 -1.12 14.08 7.12
CA ASN A 138 -1.17 15.46 6.64
C ASN A 138 -0.44 16.40 7.62
N SER A 139 -0.68 16.30 8.94
CA SER A 139 -0.04 17.15 9.93
C SER A 139 1.48 16.93 10.00
N TYR A 140 1.94 15.69 9.82
CA TYR A 140 3.36 15.31 9.89
C TYR A 140 4.13 15.62 8.59
N LEU A 141 3.45 15.85 7.49
CA LEU A 141 4.08 16.25 6.23
C LEU A 141 4.40 17.75 6.20
N LYS A 142 5.54 18.08 5.59
CA LYS A 142 5.86 19.44 5.14
C LYS A 142 4.87 19.87 4.05
N LYS A 143 4.79 21.18 3.77
CA LYS A 143 4.10 21.67 2.57
C LYS A 143 4.71 21.02 1.33
N ASN A 144 3.88 20.56 0.40
CA ASN A 144 4.27 19.77 -0.77
C ASN A 144 4.90 18.39 -0.47
N GLY A 145 4.95 17.96 0.78
CA GLY A 145 5.35 16.59 1.14
C GLY A 145 4.37 15.54 0.60
N ILE A 146 4.85 14.32 0.39
CA ILE A 146 4.08 13.23 -0.20
C ILE A 146 3.75 12.16 0.84
N LEU A 147 2.51 11.65 0.75
CA LEU A 147 2.07 10.41 1.38
C LEU A 147 1.93 9.35 0.30
N THR A 148 2.56 8.19 0.49
CA THR A 148 2.40 7.04 -0.40
C THR A 148 2.08 5.79 0.42
N PHE A 149 1.10 5.01 -0.02
CA PHE A 149 0.70 3.81 0.70
C PHE A 149 0.10 2.78 -0.26
N SER A 150 0.13 1.52 0.14
CA SER A 150 -0.53 0.46 -0.61
C SER A 150 -1.91 0.15 -0.06
N SER A 151 -2.78 -0.31 -0.95
CA SER A 151 -4.09 -0.87 -0.62
C SER A 151 -4.34 -2.15 -1.40
N ARG A 152 -5.11 -3.07 -0.81
CA ARG A 152 -5.73 -4.14 -1.57
C ARG A 152 -6.82 -3.56 -2.46
N ASN A 153 -6.94 -4.14 -3.66
CA ASN A 153 -7.81 -3.61 -4.70
C ASN A 153 -9.16 -4.33 -4.71
N ARG A 154 -10.23 -3.59 -4.44
CA ARG A 154 -11.59 -4.11 -4.44
C ARG A 154 -12.11 -4.35 -5.86
N ILE A 155 -11.69 -3.52 -6.84
CA ILE A 155 -12.08 -3.70 -8.24
C ILE A 155 -11.58 -5.05 -8.78
N PHE A 156 -10.41 -5.51 -8.36
CA PHE A 156 -9.84 -6.80 -8.74
C PHE A 156 -10.80 -7.97 -8.48
N ASN A 157 -11.67 -7.88 -7.47
CA ASN A 157 -12.64 -8.93 -7.17
C ASN A 157 -13.66 -9.15 -8.31
N LEU A 158 -13.92 -8.13 -9.13
CA LEU A 158 -14.84 -8.24 -10.27
C LEU A 158 -14.30 -9.17 -11.37
N PHE A 159 -12.99 -9.21 -11.53
CA PHE A 159 -12.30 -9.88 -12.64
C PHE A 159 -11.57 -11.16 -12.24
N SER A 160 -11.39 -11.38 -10.94
CA SER A 160 -10.56 -12.48 -10.42
C SER A 160 -11.32 -13.79 -10.20
N LEU A 161 -12.65 -13.79 -10.31
CA LEU A 161 -13.54 -14.95 -10.08
C LEU A 161 -13.20 -15.75 -8.80
N ASN A 162 -12.97 -15.04 -7.71
CA ASN A 162 -12.70 -15.60 -6.39
C ASN A 162 -13.93 -15.52 -5.46
N ASP A 163 -13.78 -15.95 -4.21
CA ASP A 163 -14.88 -15.95 -3.21
C ASP A 163 -15.45 -14.55 -2.91
N PHE A 164 -14.70 -13.48 -3.23
CA PHE A 164 -15.19 -12.12 -3.10
C PHE A 164 -16.05 -11.69 -4.29
N SER A 165 -15.87 -12.28 -5.47
CA SER A 165 -16.59 -11.89 -6.69
C SER A 165 -18.11 -11.99 -6.51
N LYS A 166 -18.60 -13.11 -5.91
CA LYS A 166 -20.03 -13.28 -5.59
C LYS A 166 -20.55 -12.20 -4.64
N LYS A 167 -19.73 -11.78 -3.65
CA LYS A 167 -20.09 -10.75 -2.68
C LYS A 167 -20.14 -9.36 -3.32
N GLU A 168 -19.24 -9.08 -4.24
CA GLU A 168 -19.27 -7.82 -4.98
C GLU A 168 -20.47 -7.74 -5.93
N LEU A 169 -20.83 -8.84 -6.61
CA LEU A 169 -22.04 -8.91 -7.45
C LEU A 169 -23.32 -8.58 -6.69
N SER A 170 -23.44 -9.05 -5.45
CA SER A 170 -24.59 -8.76 -4.57
C SER A 170 -24.50 -7.39 -3.88
N SER A 171 -23.42 -6.65 -4.07
CA SER A 171 -23.26 -5.33 -3.46
C SER A 171 -23.93 -4.24 -4.31
N ASN A 172 -24.48 -3.21 -3.64
CA ASN A 172 -25.00 -2.03 -4.33
C ASN A 172 -23.91 -1.17 -5.00
N LEU A 173 -22.64 -1.52 -4.82
CA LEU A 173 -21.47 -0.83 -5.39
C LEU A 173 -20.97 -1.48 -6.69
N PHE A 174 -21.50 -2.62 -7.08
CA PHE A 174 -21.03 -3.36 -8.26
C PHE A 174 -20.95 -2.47 -9.51
N LYS A 175 -22.04 -1.76 -9.83
CA LYS A 175 -22.10 -0.87 -11.01
C LYS A 175 -21.07 0.25 -10.94
N ASP A 176 -20.81 0.79 -9.73
CA ASP A 176 -19.86 1.87 -9.55
C ASP A 176 -18.42 1.36 -9.74
N PHE A 177 -18.09 0.19 -9.20
CA PHE A 177 -16.77 -0.41 -9.40
C PHE A 177 -16.54 -0.84 -10.85
N TYR A 178 -17.57 -1.32 -11.54
CA TYR A 178 -17.46 -1.65 -12.96
C TYR A 178 -17.18 -0.40 -13.80
N LYS A 179 -17.92 0.70 -13.55
CA LYS A 179 -17.64 2.00 -14.19
C LYS A 179 -16.23 2.52 -13.87
N GLU A 180 -15.78 2.32 -12.64
CA GLU A 180 -14.41 2.69 -12.24
C GLU A 180 -13.36 1.85 -12.99
N ALA A 181 -13.62 0.56 -13.21
CA ALA A 181 -12.75 -0.31 -13.99
C ALA A 181 -12.65 0.15 -15.46
N ILE A 182 -13.80 0.46 -16.09
CA ILE A 182 -13.84 1.02 -17.45
C ILE A 182 -13.05 2.31 -17.51
N LEU A 183 -13.25 3.22 -16.57
CA LEU A 183 -12.51 4.47 -16.51
C LEU A 183 -10.99 4.23 -16.53
N PHE A 184 -10.48 3.32 -15.69
CA PHE A 184 -9.05 3.04 -15.66
C PHE A 184 -8.51 2.42 -16.94
N SER A 185 -9.36 1.78 -17.77
CA SER A 185 -8.97 1.28 -19.08
C SER A 185 -8.91 2.38 -20.17
N GLU A 186 -9.63 3.48 -19.98
CA GLU A 186 -9.81 4.54 -20.99
C GLU A 186 -9.00 5.81 -20.68
N ILE A 187 -8.71 6.07 -19.41
CA ILE A 187 -8.10 7.31 -18.95
C ILE A 187 -6.69 7.49 -19.52
N LYS A 188 -6.44 8.66 -20.11
CA LYS A 188 -5.15 9.07 -20.66
C LYS A 188 -4.36 9.96 -19.72
N GLN A 189 -5.04 10.69 -18.81
CA GLN A 189 -4.41 11.61 -17.87
C GLN A 189 -5.03 11.50 -16.48
N LEU A 190 -4.20 11.58 -15.42
CA LEU A 190 -4.66 11.46 -14.03
C LEU A 190 -5.70 12.52 -13.62
N ASN A 191 -5.68 13.73 -14.25
CA ASN A 191 -6.65 14.77 -13.97
C ASN A 191 -8.07 14.41 -14.41
N GLU A 192 -8.25 13.47 -15.33
CA GLU A 192 -9.57 12.98 -15.74
C GLU A 192 -10.30 12.27 -14.59
N ILE A 193 -9.54 11.70 -13.63
CA ILE A 193 -10.10 11.13 -12.41
C ILE A 193 -10.90 12.19 -11.62
N ASP A 194 -10.54 13.45 -11.68
CA ASP A 194 -11.24 14.52 -10.95
C ASP A 194 -12.62 14.88 -11.54
N LYS A 195 -12.87 14.55 -12.79
CA LYS A 195 -14.14 14.79 -13.49
C LYS A 195 -15.26 13.83 -13.08
N ILE A 196 -14.95 12.74 -12.38
CA ILE A 196 -15.87 11.66 -12.07
C ILE A 196 -16.45 11.82 -10.68
N LYS A 197 -17.77 11.56 -10.55
CA LYS A 197 -18.44 11.50 -9.26
C LYS A 197 -17.86 10.33 -8.45
N LYS A 198 -17.21 10.64 -7.32
CA LYS A 198 -16.53 9.67 -6.46
C LYS A 198 -17.31 9.44 -5.19
N ARG A 199 -17.38 8.19 -4.75
CA ARG A 199 -17.82 7.84 -3.40
C ARG A 199 -16.59 7.78 -2.49
N GLY A 200 -16.72 8.21 -1.24
CA GLY A 200 -15.68 8.02 -0.23
C GLY A 200 -15.67 6.59 0.32
N ILE A 201 -14.83 6.36 1.31
CA ILE A 201 -14.78 5.07 2.03
C ILE A 201 -16.12 4.87 2.73
N GLU A 202 -16.78 3.74 2.45
CA GLU A 202 -18.02 3.34 3.08
C GLU A 202 -17.78 2.21 4.10
N LYS A 203 -18.66 2.12 5.11
CA LYS A 203 -18.65 0.96 6.02
C LYS A 203 -18.93 -0.31 5.20
N ILE A 204 -18.04 -1.28 5.31
CA ILE A 204 -18.20 -2.56 4.65
C ILE A 204 -19.26 -3.36 5.40
N LYS A 205 -20.35 -3.71 4.71
CA LYS A 205 -21.47 -4.46 5.27
C LYS A 205 -21.17 -5.94 5.48
N PHE A 206 -20.14 -6.49 4.85
CA PHE A 206 -19.75 -7.88 4.99
C PHE A 206 -18.27 -8.00 5.42
N LYS A 207 -18.00 -9.03 6.19
CA LYS A 207 -16.65 -9.35 6.65
C LYS A 207 -15.82 -9.83 5.46
N GLN A 208 -14.75 -9.12 5.14
CA GLN A 208 -13.82 -9.56 4.11
C GLN A 208 -12.94 -10.67 4.68
N PRO A 209 -12.89 -11.86 4.06
CA PRO A 209 -12.01 -12.92 4.53
C PRO A 209 -10.54 -12.49 4.45
N SER A 210 -9.76 -12.89 5.44
CA SER A 210 -8.32 -12.67 5.41
C SER A 210 -7.68 -13.73 4.50
N THR A 211 -6.97 -13.30 3.49
CA THR A 211 -6.19 -14.19 2.64
C THR A 211 -4.81 -14.43 3.28
N GLY A 212 -4.61 -15.59 3.91
CA GLY A 212 -3.33 -16.04 4.43
C GLY A 212 -2.81 -15.35 5.71
N ILE A 213 -3.49 -14.31 6.21
CA ILE A 213 -3.15 -13.62 7.46
C ILE A 213 -4.31 -13.80 8.45
N LYS A 214 -4.05 -14.41 9.58
CA LYS A 214 -5.08 -14.71 10.62
C LYS A 214 -5.46 -13.46 11.41
N VAL A 215 -6.22 -12.55 10.78
CA VAL A 215 -6.80 -11.36 11.41
C VAL A 215 -8.29 -11.29 11.14
N SER A 216 -9.07 -10.58 11.98
CA SER A 216 -10.54 -10.56 11.87
C SER A 216 -11.02 -9.92 10.57
N VAL A 217 -10.36 -8.85 10.13
CA VAL A 217 -10.73 -8.09 8.94
C VAL A 217 -9.46 -7.63 8.21
N ARG A 218 -9.51 -7.68 6.89
CA ARG A 218 -8.49 -7.09 6.03
C ARG A 218 -9.19 -6.32 4.92
N HIS A 219 -9.21 -5.00 5.06
CA HIS A 219 -9.94 -4.14 4.16
C HIS A 219 -9.38 -4.13 2.74
N GLN A 220 -10.30 -3.97 1.79
CA GLN A 220 -10.00 -3.71 0.38
C GLN A 220 -10.75 -2.43 -0.01
N PHE A 221 -10.14 -1.61 -0.84
CA PHE A 221 -10.72 -0.36 -1.32
C PHE A 221 -10.60 -0.26 -2.84
N SER A 222 -11.50 0.48 -3.46
CA SER A 222 -11.24 0.96 -4.80
C SER A 222 -10.35 2.21 -4.76
N PRO A 223 -9.55 2.47 -5.79
CA PRO A 223 -8.75 3.70 -5.86
C PRO A 223 -9.58 4.97 -5.68
N LEU A 224 -10.75 5.07 -6.33
CA LEU A 224 -11.59 6.29 -6.26
C LEU A 224 -12.15 6.54 -4.86
N GLN A 225 -12.45 5.49 -4.07
CA GLN A 225 -12.88 5.65 -2.67
C GLN A 225 -11.80 6.34 -1.83
N LEU A 226 -10.54 5.90 -1.98
CA LEU A 226 -9.41 6.48 -1.25
C LEU A 226 -9.08 7.89 -1.74
N ILE A 227 -9.08 8.13 -3.06
CA ILE A 227 -8.81 9.45 -3.65
C ILE A 227 -9.82 10.48 -3.18
N LYS A 228 -11.12 10.14 -3.16
CA LYS A 228 -12.16 11.05 -2.65
C LYS A 228 -11.92 11.42 -1.19
N THR A 229 -11.61 10.44 -0.37
CA THR A 229 -11.33 10.65 1.04
C THR A 229 -10.11 11.54 1.26
N LEU A 230 -9.03 11.29 0.51
CA LEU A 230 -7.80 12.08 0.60
C LEU A 230 -7.99 13.50 0.10
N LYS A 231 -8.77 13.71 -0.98
CA LYS A 231 -9.10 15.06 -1.48
C LYS A 231 -9.81 15.90 -0.42
N ASN A 232 -10.75 15.29 0.32
CA ASN A 232 -11.46 15.95 1.43
C ASN A 232 -10.53 16.28 2.62
N LEU A 233 -9.34 15.72 2.66
CA LEU A 233 -8.31 15.93 3.69
C LEU A 233 -7.12 16.75 3.17
N HIS A 234 -7.35 17.60 2.16
CA HIS A 234 -6.36 18.51 1.57
C HIS A 234 -5.13 17.80 0.98
N PHE A 235 -5.37 16.69 0.29
CA PHE A 235 -4.36 16.03 -0.53
C PHE A 235 -4.71 16.13 -2.03
N LYS A 236 -3.69 16.30 -2.86
CA LYS A 236 -3.78 16.23 -4.32
C LYS A 236 -3.18 14.90 -4.81
N LEU A 237 -3.89 14.20 -5.69
CA LEU A 237 -3.39 12.99 -6.32
C LEU A 237 -2.15 13.28 -7.16
N VAL A 238 -1.12 12.42 -7.01
CA VAL A 238 0.14 12.49 -7.76
C VAL A 238 0.30 11.27 -8.66
N ASP A 239 -0.02 10.08 -8.14
CA ASP A 239 0.14 8.82 -8.90
C ASP A 239 -0.73 7.70 -8.32
N ILE A 240 -1.08 6.75 -9.19
CA ILE A 240 -1.62 5.44 -8.85
C ILE A 240 -0.76 4.41 -9.59
N HIS A 241 -0.35 3.35 -8.89
CA HIS A 241 0.50 2.33 -9.47
C HIS A 241 -0.05 0.94 -9.12
N PRO A 242 -0.40 0.11 -10.12
CA PRO A 242 -0.87 -1.26 -9.88
C PRO A 242 0.26 -2.11 -9.31
N ILE A 243 -0.09 -3.01 -8.40
CA ILE A 243 0.84 -3.94 -7.75
C ILE A 243 0.26 -5.34 -7.81
N ASN A 244 1.10 -6.33 -8.08
CA ASN A 244 0.72 -7.73 -8.14
C ASN A 244 -0.38 -7.98 -9.18
N TYR A 245 -0.02 -7.78 -10.44
CA TYR A 245 -0.87 -8.03 -11.60
C TYR A 245 -1.08 -9.52 -11.81
N HIS A 246 -2.31 -9.90 -12.13
CA HIS A 246 -2.72 -11.27 -12.42
C HIS A 246 -3.27 -11.36 -13.84
N PRO A 247 -2.49 -11.83 -14.82
CA PRO A 247 -2.93 -11.97 -16.21
C PRO A 247 -3.91 -13.13 -16.41
N VAL A 248 -3.97 -14.05 -15.45
CA VAL A 248 -4.84 -15.22 -15.42
C VAL A 248 -5.51 -15.34 -14.06
N LEU A 249 -6.47 -16.26 -13.95
CA LEU A 249 -7.16 -16.51 -12.68
C LEU A 249 -6.17 -16.77 -11.54
N PRO A 250 -6.39 -16.21 -10.35
CA PRO A 250 -5.45 -16.33 -9.23
C PRO A 250 -5.07 -17.77 -8.87
N LYS A 251 -5.99 -18.71 -8.99
CA LYS A 251 -5.74 -20.14 -8.73
C LYS A 251 -4.69 -20.73 -9.68
N GLU A 252 -4.71 -20.33 -10.94
CA GLU A 252 -3.75 -20.80 -11.95
C GLU A 252 -2.41 -20.08 -11.82
N TYR A 253 -2.45 -18.78 -11.54
CA TYR A 253 -1.27 -17.96 -11.32
C TYR A 253 -0.38 -18.45 -10.18
N GLU A 254 -0.96 -19.01 -9.11
CA GLU A 254 -0.18 -19.50 -7.97
C GLU A 254 0.48 -20.85 -8.24
N LYS A 255 -0.08 -21.66 -9.13
CA LYS A 255 0.42 -23.00 -9.44
C LYS A 255 1.62 -22.99 -10.39
N ASP A 256 1.68 -22.02 -11.31
CA ASP A 256 2.67 -22.00 -12.37
C ASP A 256 3.74 -20.91 -12.17
N LYS A 257 5.01 -21.35 -12.06
CA LYS A 257 6.16 -20.45 -11.89
C LYS A 257 6.52 -19.69 -13.19
N GLU A 258 6.23 -20.27 -14.34
CA GLU A 258 6.52 -19.66 -15.64
C GLU A 258 5.52 -18.55 -15.94
N TYR A 259 4.24 -18.73 -15.63
CA TYR A 259 3.25 -17.67 -15.69
C TYR A 259 3.60 -16.48 -14.77
N LYS A 260 4.10 -16.77 -13.58
CA LYS A 260 4.62 -15.72 -12.68
C LYS A 260 5.77 -14.96 -13.31
N PHE A 261 6.70 -15.65 -13.92
CA PHE A 261 7.84 -15.03 -14.59
C PHE A 261 7.40 -14.18 -15.78
N PHE A 262 6.57 -14.73 -16.67
CA PHE A 262 6.12 -14.08 -17.89
C PHE A 262 5.25 -12.84 -17.60
N SER A 263 4.28 -12.95 -16.69
CA SER A 263 3.45 -11.82 -16.28
C SER A 263 4.27 -10.69 -15.67
N ASN A 264 5.29 -11.03 -14.86
CA ASN A 264 6.18 -10.05 -14.27
C ASN A 264 7.11 -9.39 -15.29
N TYR A 265 7.54 -10.12 -16.28
CA TYR A 265 8.37 -9.59 -17.36
C TYR A 265 7.58 -8.57 -18.20
N ILE A 266 6.36 -8.92 -18.63
CA ILE A 266 5.47 -8.00 -19.35
C ILE A 266 5.13 -6.81 -18.49
N PHE A 267 4.72 -7.04 -17.25
CA PHE A 267 4.36 -6.00 -16.30
C PHE A 267 5.50 -5.01 -16.07
N LYS A 268 6.73 -5.47 -15.86
CA LYS A 268 7.91 -4.60 -15.74
C LYS A 268 8.16 -3.77 -16.99
N LYS A 269 8.01 -4.34 -18.19
CA LYS A 269 8.20 -3.62 -19.45
C LYS A 269 7.10 -2.59 -19.72
N THR A 270 5.86 -2.88 -19.32
CA THR A 270 4.69 -2.04 -19.62
C THR A 270 4.52 -0.92 -18.60
N ILE A 271 4.76 -1.20 -17.33
CA ILE A 271 4.57 -0.23 -16.22
C ILE A 271 5.57 0.91 -16.25
N HIS A 272 6.76 0.72 -16.79
CA HIS A 272 7.75 1.79 -16.86
C HIS A 272 7.47 2.82 -17.96
N LYS A 273 6.49 2.57 -18.82
CA LYS A 273 6.14 3.46 -19.93
C LYS A 273 4.72 4.02 -19.76
N ASN A 274 4.62 5.23 -19.16
CA ASN A 274 3.44 6.11 -19.20
C ASN A 274 2.17 5.67 -18.40
N LEU A 275 1.09 6.43 -18.64
CA LEU A 275 -0.24 6.31 -18.02
C LEU A 275 -0.98 5.01 -18.34
N ASP A 276 -0.54 4.27 -19.36
CA ASP A 276 -1.08 2.95 -19.72
C ASP A 276 -1.06 1.95 -18.55
N LYS A 277 -0.22 2.18 -17.54
CA LYS A 277 -0.23 1.39 -16.32
C LYS A 277 -1.58 1.39 -15.59
N LEU A 278 -2.40 2.43 -15.76
CA LEU A 278 -3.70 2.54 -15.12
C LEU A 278 -4.70 1.51 -15.64
N SER A 279 -4.60 1.10 -16.91
CA SER A 279 -5.41 0.04 -17.49
C SER A 279 -5.22 -1.32 -16.80
N PHE A 280 -4.11 -1.50 -16.10
CA PHE A 280 -3.85 -2.73 -15.32
C PHE A 280 -4.48 -2.71 -13.91
N ILE A 281 -5.01 -1.56 -13.45
CA ILE A 281 -5.63 -1.47 -12.12
C ILE A 281 -6.72 -2.52 -11.90
N PRO A 282 -7.66 -2.77 -12.83
CA PRO A 282 -8.69 -3.79 -12.63
C PRO A 282 -8.14 -5.21 -12.42
N PHE A 283 -6.95 -5.50 -12.96
CA PHE A 283 -6.32 -6.82 -12.94
C PHE A 283 -5.21 -6.96 -11.88
N ALA A 284 -4.98 -5.92 -11.09
CA ALA A 284 -3.98 -5.92 -10.02
C ALA A 284 -4.63 -6.17 -8.66
N SER A 285 -4.14 -7.14 -7.90
CA SER A 285 -4.70 -7.47 -6.58
C SER A 285 -4.44 -6.41 -5.50
N SER A 286 -3.53 -5.49 -5.77
CA SER A 286 -3.26 -4.31 -4.94
C SER A 286 -2.72 -3.15 -5.79
N PHE A 287 -2.67 -1.97 -5.20
CA PHE A 287 -2.13 -0.77 -5.85
C PHE A 287 -1.46 0.14 -4.82
N MET A 288 -0.61 1.04 -5.30
CA MET A 288 -0.08 2.18 -4.55
C MET A 288 -0.86 3.44 -4.92
N ILE A 289 -1.11 4.30 -3.95
CA ILE A 289 -1.54 5.68 -4.15
C ILE A 289 -0.45 6.60 -3.62
N THR A 290 -0.13 7.62 -4.40
CA THR A 290 0.71 8.72 -3.95
C THR A 290 -0.07 10.02 -4.06
N VAL A 291 -0.10 10.76 -2.96
CA VAL A 291 -0.73 12.08 -2.86
C VAL A 291 0.24 13.09 -2.29
N LYS A 292 0.03 14.35 -2.64
CA LYS A 292 0.81 15.49 -2.14
C LYS A 292 -0.06 16.35 -1.24
N LYS A 293 0.47 16.79 -0.09
CA LYS A 293 -0.14 17.80 0.76
C LYS A 293 -0.19 19.14 0.04
N ILE A 294 -1.36 19.78 0.02
CA ILE A 294 -1.60 21.13 -0.48
C ILE A 294 -1.62 22.14 0.68
#